data_1844283b2428ac68cbb89e26896ba4c3
#
_entry.id   1844283b2428ac68cbb89e26896ba4c3
#
_cell.length_a   1.000
_cell.length_b   1.000
_cell.length_c   1.000
_cell.angle_alpha   90.00
_cell.angle_beta   90.00
_cell.angle_gamma   90.00
#
_symmetry.space_group_name_H-M   'P 1'
#
loop_
_entity.id
_entity.type
_entity.pdbx_description
1 polymer ?
#
loop_
_entity_poly.entity_id
_entity_poly.type
_entity_poly.pdbx_seq_one_letter_code
_entity_poly.pdbx_strand_id
1 'polypeptide(L)'
;MNVRGYEIYSYKSFPYDLYKGSPYYQKQKKKKDPVRYRCMLMAFDIETTRLPEIDQSVMYVWQAAVNTSVCVGRSWKEFKRFLNRLTEGMPDNGRIICFVHNLSYEFQFLRSVIKFDDESVFMPSGRKILRAVAGKIEFRCSYLQTNMSLDEFTHKYGVDYAKVHGFDYDALRFPWTPLTDEEMEYIVGDVIGLTQALAAEMHADGDTLNTLPLTSTGYVRRELKANMKEYPLYLLKKMQPPLYIFQMLNEAFRGGNCHANRYYSGDILENVHSVDRSSSYPAVEVIEEHYPMGPWKLET
;
A
#
# COMPACT_ATOMS: atom_id res chain seq x y z
N MET A 1 20.24 11.00 -16.71
CA MET A 1 20.34 11.64 -15.37
C MET A 1 20.38 10.54 -14.34
N ASN A 2 21.23 10.67 -13.32
CA ASN A 2 21.29 9.70 -12.21
C ASN A 2 20.91 10.41 -10.92
N VAL A 3 20.00 9.82 -10.14
CA VAL A 3 19.57 10.32 -8.83
C VAL A 3 19.76 9.18 -7.82
N ARG A 4 20.60 9.38 -6.83
CA ARG A 4 20.85 8.42 -5.74
C ARG A 4 21.16 6.99 -6.21
N GLY A 5 21.89 6.84 -7.31
CA GLY A 5 22.21 5.55 -7.90
C GLY A 5 21.16 4.98 -8.86
N TYR A 6 20.05 5.69 -9.05
CA TYR A 6 19.01 5.31 -10.01
C TYR A 6 19.16 6.07 -11.31
N GLU A 7 19.15 5.34 -12.41
CA GLU A 7 19.16 5.93 -13.75
C GLU A 7 17.76 6.29 -14.19
N ILE A 8 17.56 7.55 -14.65
CA ILE A 8 16.27 8.09 -15.07
C ILE A 8 16.15 8.03 -16.59
N TYR A 9 15.06 7.47 -17.06
CA TYR A 9 14.75 7.21 -18.45
C TYR A 9 13.39 7.77 -18.87
N SER A 10 13.25 8.06 -20.16
CA SER A 10 11.93 8.12 -20.79
C SER A 10 11.43 6.70 -21.11
N TYR A 11 10.13 6.55 -21.37
CA TYR A 11 9.60 5.24 -21.78
C TYR A 11 10.23 4.69 -23.08
N LYS A 12 10.82 5.55 -23.91
CA LYS A 12 11.50 5.12 -25.17
C LYS A 12 12.87 4.53 -24.92
N SER A 13 13.63 5.12 -23.98
CA SER A 13 15.00 4.76 -23.65
C SER A 13 15.11 3.80 -22.46
N PHE A 14 13.99 3.45 -21.81
CA PHE A 14 13.98 2.56 -20.66
C PHE A 14 14.54 1.18 -21.03
N PRO A 15 15.40 0.59 -20.18
CA PRO A 15 16.14 -0.65 -20.50
C PRO A 15 15.26 -1.90 -20.28
N TYR A 16 14.18 -2.06 -21.04
CA TYR A 16 13.22 -3.16 -20.89
C TYR A 16 13.86 -4.54 -20.93
N ASP A 17 14.90 -4.72 -21.72
CA ASP A 17 15.54 -6.02 -21.90
C ASP A 17 16.25 -6.52 -20.63
N LEU A 18 16.70 -5.61 -19.75
CA LEU A 18 17.21 -5.97 -18.42
C LEU A 18 16.14 -6.68 -17.58
N TYR A 19 14.87 -6.36 -17.79
CA TYR A 19 13.76 -6.82 -16.95
C TYR A 19 12.97 -7.95 -17.58
N LYS A 20 13.01 -8.11 -18.92
CA LYS A 20 12.31 -9.20 -19.62
C LYS A 20 12.79 -10.59 -19.18
N GLY A 21 14.06 -10.71 -18.82
CA GLY A 21 14.69 -11.94 -18.31
C GLY A 21 14.50 -12.22 -16.82
N SER A 22 13.87 -11.31 -16.07
CA SER A 22 13.70 -11.50 -14.61
C SER A 22 12.95 -12.80 -14.30
N PRO A 23 13.43 -13.62 -13.34
CA PRO A 23 12.80 -14.88 -12.99
C PRO A 23 11.42 -14.67 -12.35
N TYR A 24 10.66 -15.75 -12.23
CA TYR A 24 9.41 -15.78 -11.49
C TYR A 24 9.60 -16.56 -10.19
N TYR A 25 8.90 -16.13 -9.13
CA TYR A 25 8.80 -16.93 -7.91
C TYR A 25 8.19 -18.30 -8.21
N GLN A 26 8.60 -19.30 -7.45
CA GLN A 26 8.14 -20.67 -7.64
C GLN A 26 6.61 -20.80 -7.51
N LYS A 27 6.05 -21.69 -8.31
CA LYS A 27 4.62 -22.02 -8.25
C LYS A 27 4.24 -22.60 -6.90
N GLN A 28 3.11 -22.17 -6.35
CA GLN A 28 2.50 -22.85 -5.21
C GLN A 28 2.00 -24.24 -5.64
N LYS A 29 2.48 -25.30 -4.99
CA LYS A 29 2.24 -26.70 -5.36
C LYS A 29 0.75 -27.11 -5.41
N LYS A 30 -0.17 -26.34 -4.83
CA LYS A 30 -1.59 -26.72 -4.64
C LYS A 30 -2.57 -26.15 -5.66
N LYS A 31 -2.16 -25.31 -6.61
CA LYS A 31 -3.05 -24.71 -7.60
C LYS A 31 -2.71 -25.19 -9.01
N LYS A 32 -3.76 -25.45 -9.83
CA LYS A 32 -3.59 -25.97 -11.19
C LYS A 32 -2.88 -24.96 -12.09
N ASP A 33 -3.18 -23.68 -11.98
CA ASP A 33 -2.52 -22.60 -12.71
C ASP A 33 -2.36 -21.34 -11.83
N PRO A 34 -1.42 -21.37 -10.88
CA PRO A 34 -1.25 -20.24 -9.96
C PRO A 34 -0.65 -19.04 -10.68
N VAL A 35 -1.06 -17.84 -10.24
CA VAL A 35 -0.39 -16.59 -10.61
C VAL A 35 1.08 -16.68 -10.23
N ARG A 36 1.96 -16.24 -11.14
CA ARG A 36 3.40 -16.22 -10.99
C ARG A 36 3.87 -14.78 -10.95
N TYR A 37 4.42 -14.37 -9.84
CA TYR A 37 4.98 -13.03 -9.71
C TYR A 37 6.41 -12.99 -10.22
N ARG A 38 6.71 -11.99 -11.04
CA ARG A 38 8.07 -11.71 -11.51
C ARG A 38 8.90 -11.15 -10.35
N CYS A 39 10.14 -11.63 -10.20
CA CYS A 39 11.09 -11.14 -9.19
C CYS A 39 11.61 -9.76 -9.58
N MET A 40 10.76 -8.75 -9.51
CA MET A 40 11.06 -7.40 -9.92
C MET A 40 10.24 -6.44 -9.04
N LEU A 41 10.93 -5.60 -8.28
CA LEU A 41 10.31 -4.59 -7.43
C LEU A 41 9.97 -3.37 -8.28
N MET A 42 8.70 -2.98 -8.27
CA MET A 42 8.22 -1.80 -8.98
C MET A 42 7.43 -0.91 -8.03
N ALA A 43 7.69 0.40 -8.08
CA ALA A 43 6.90 1.44 -7.44
C ALA A 43 6.40 2.43 -8.48
N PHE A 44 5.27 3.06 -8.20
CA PHE A 44 4.65 4.05 -9.09
C PHE A 44 4.03 5.18 -8.27
N ASP A 45 4.14 6.39 -8.80
CA ASP A 45 3.53 7.57 -8.24
C ASP A 45 3.23 8.60 -9.32
N ILE A 46 2.40 9.61 -9.00
CA ILE A 46 2.05 10.73 -9.89
C ILE A 46 2.11 12.06 -9.17
N GLU A 47 2.47 13.11 -9.91
CA GLU A 47 2.28 14.47 -9.44
C GLU A 47 1.15 15.15 -10.19
N THR A 48 0.37 15.92 -9.46
CA THR A 48 -0.84 16.58 -9.98
C THR A 48 -0.87 18.06 -9.67
N THR A 49 -1.47 18.80 -10.57
CA THR A 49 -1.85 20.20 -10.34
C THR A 49 -3.34 20.28 -10.08
N ARG A 50 -3.74 20.97 -9.02
CA ARG A 50 -5.15 21.29 -8.76
C ARG A 50 -5.55 22.52 -9.55
N LEU A 51 -6.69 22.43 -10.23
CA LEU A 51 -7.34 23.54 -10.94
C LEU A 51 -8.57 23.96 -10.12
N PRO A 52 -8.46 24.94 -9.23
CA PRO A 52 -9.55 25.33 -8.31
C PRO A 52 -10.81 25.79 -9.04
N GLU A 53 -10.66 26.44 -10.19
CA GLU A 53 -11.76 27.00 -10.99
C GLU A 53 -12.77 25.94 -11.47
N ILE A 54 -12.30 24.72 -11.68
CA ILE A 54 -13.13 23.60 -12.15
C ILE A 54 -13.16 22.43 -11.17
N ASP A 55 -12.57 22.62 -9.96
CA ASP A 55 -12.43 21.61 -8.91
C ASP A 55 -11.89 20.26 -9.42
N GLN A 56 -10.87 20.30 -10.25
CA GLN A 56 -10.23 19.13 -10.84
C GLN A 56 -8.73 19.12 -10.57
N SER A 57 -8.16 17.91 -10.54
CA SER A 57 -6.71 17.70 -10.52
C SER A 57 -6.27 17.06 -11.82
N VAL A 58 -5.16 17.53 -12.37
CA VAL A 58 -4.56 17.06 -13.61
C VAL A 58 -3.18 16.52 -13.34
N MET A 59 -2.91 15.29 -13.75
CA MET A 59 -1.57 14.70 -13.69
C MET A 59 -0.66 15.43 -14.69
N TYR A 60 0.48 15.93 -14.21
CA TYR A 60 1.48 16.58 -15.06
C TYR A 60 2.75 15.74 -15.26
N VAL A 61 3.02 14.80 -14.36
CA VAL A 61 4.11 13.84 -14.47
C VAL A 61 3.73 12.54 -13.74
N TRP A 62 4.16 11.42 -14.27
CA TRP A 62 4.16 10.13 -13.60
C TRP A 62 5.58 9.56 -13.56
N GLN A 63 5.89 8.85 -12.52
CA GLN A 63 7.16 8.18 -12.30
C GLN A 63 6.95 6.72 -11.89
N ALA A 64 7.82 5.84 -12.38
CA ALA A 64 7.83 4.43 -12.02
C ALA A 64 9.25 3.94 -11.83
N ALA A 65 9.60 3.52 -10.62
CA ALA A 65 10.84 2.82 -10.37
C ALA A 65 10.67 1.32 -10.64
N VAL A 66 11.64 0.72 -11.31
CA VAL A 66 11.75 -0.72 -11.52
C VAL A 66 13.15 -1.14 -11.11
N ASN A 67 13.28 -1.82 -9.98
CA ASN A 67 14.55 -2.06 -9.31
C ASN A 67 15.37 -0.75 -9.18
N THR A 68 16.45 -0.60 -9.94
CA THR A 68 17.36 0.57 -9.92
C THR A 68 17.18 1.53 -11.10
N SER A 69 16.16 1.35 -11.92
CA SER A 69 15.84 2.23 -13.05
C SER A 69 14.53 2.96 -12.82
N VAL A 70 14.48 4.25 -13.11
CA VAL A 70 13.26 5.04 -13.03
C VAL A 70 12.81 5.46 -14.41
N CYS A 71 11.55 5.24 -14.74
CA CYS A 71 10.90 5.76 -15.93
C CYS A 71 10.04 6.95 -15.56
N VAL A 72 10.20 8.07 -16.26
CA VAL A 72 9.39 9.28 -16.09
C VAL A 72 8.68 9.60 -17.40
N GLY A 73 7.43 10.03 -17.29
CA GLY A 73 6.64 10.46 -18.44
C GLY A 73 5.63 11.53 -18.10
N ARG A 74 5.15 12.21 -19.13
CA ARG A 74 4.29 13.39 -19.03
C ARG A 74 2.86 13.15 -19.52
N SER A 75 2.55 11.92 -19.97
CA SER A 75 1.21 11.60 -20.49
C SER A 75 0.82 10.16 -20.17
N TRP A 76 -0.49 9.94 -20.02
CA TRP A 76 -1.06 8.60 -19.83
C TRP A 76 -0.83 7.67 -21.04
N LYS A 77 -0.65 8.25 -22.22
CA LYS A 77 -0.30 7.47 -23.44
C LYS A 77 1.10 6.87 -23.32
N GLU A 78 2.05 7.62 -22.77
CA GLU A 78 3.41 7.12 -22.48
C GLU A 78 3.37 6.06 -21.40
N PHE A 79 2.62 6.27 -20.32
CA PHE A 79 2.44 5.29 -19.25
C PHE A 79 1.89 3.95 -19.77
N LYS A 80 0.82 3.97 -20.59
CA LYS A 80 0.31 2.74 -21.20
C LYS A 80 1.34 2.03 -22.07
N ARG A 81 2.12 2.78 -22.85
CA ARG A 81 3.20 2.21 -23.66
C ARG A 81 4.31 1.60 -22.80
N PHE A 82 4.68 2.27 -21.72
CA PHE A 82 5.64 1.75 -20.75
C PHE A 82 5.17 0.42 -20.17
N LEU A 83 3.94 0.34 -19.65
CA LEU A 83 3.39 -0.89 -19.09
C LEU A 83 3.31 -2.03 -20.14
N ASN A 84 2.86 -1.72 -21.36
CA ASN A 84 2.76 -2.71 -22.41
C ASN A 84 4.13 -3.30 -22.79
N ARG A 85 5.15 -2.45 -22.92
CA ARG A 85 6.52 -2.90 -23.21
C ARG A 85 7.12 -3.70 -22.06
N LEU A 86 6.86 -3.29 -20.81
CA LEU A 86 7.34 -3.97 -19.61
C LEU A 86 6.75 -5.37 -19.46
N THR A 87 5.50 -5.56 -19.90
CA THR A 87 4.77 -6.84 -19.80
C THR A 87 4.80 -7.68 -21.07
N GLU A 88 5.47 -7.19 -22.11
CA GLU A 88 5.60 -7.89 -23.38
C GLU A 88 6.27 -9.27 -23.21
N GLY A 89 5.71 -10.28 -23.85
CA GLY A 89 6.23 -11.66 -23.77
C GLY A 89 6.00 -12.38 -22.41
N MET A 90 5.33 -11.74 -21.45
CA MET A 90 4.95 -12.42 -20.21
C MET A 90 3.84 -13.45 -20.43
N PRO A 91 3.87 -14.60 -19.75
CA PRO A 91 2.78 -15.57 -19.78
C PRO A 91 1.48 -14.98 -19.18
N ASP A 92 0.32 -15.56 -19.52
CA ASP A 92 -0.98 -15.03 -19.08
C ASP A 92 -1.16 -15.07 -17.55
N ASN A 93 -0.58 -16.05 -16.89
CA ASN A 93 -0.56 -16.13 -15.44
C ASN A 93 0.59 -15.35 -14.78
N GLY A 94 1.40 -14.63 -15.57
CA GLY A 94 2.48 -13.77 -15.07
C GLY A 94 1.93 -12.44 -14.54
N ARG A 95 2.51 -11.97 -13.43
CA ARG A 95 2.17 -10.66 -12.83
C ARG A 95 3.44 -9.93 -12.40
N ILE A 96 3.40 -8.62 -12.51
CA ILE A 96 4.34 -7.68 -11.87
C ILE A 96 3.59 -7.01 -10.74
N ILE A 97 4.17 -6.98 -9.55
CA ILE A 97 3.63 -6.21 -8.43
C ILE A 97 4.19 -4.80 -8.54
N CYS A 98 3.27 -3.82 -8.55
CA CYS A 98 3.57 -2.41 -8.55
C CYS A 98 3.03 -1.79 -7.26
N PHE A 99 3.93 -1.31 -6.42
CA PHE A 99 3.56 -0.63 -5.18
C PHE A 99 3.26 0.84 -5.44
N VAL A 100 2.21 1.31 -4.78
CA VAL A 100 1.79 2.72 -4.79
C VAL A 100 1.57 3.14 -3.34
N HIS A 101 2.18 4.23 -2.94
CA HIS A 101 1.97 4.73 -1.59
C HIS A 101 0.69 5.57 -1.54
N ASN A 102 -0.37 5.03 -0.91
CA ASN A 102 -1.74 5.56 -0.96
C ASN A 102 -2.45 5.34 -2.31
N LEU A 103 -2.46 4.09 -2.79
CA LEU A 103 -3.10 3.68 -4.06
C LEU A 103 -4.51 4.27 -4.29
N SER A 104 -5.23 4.61 -3.23
CA SER A 104 -6.58 5.16 -3.35
C SER A 104 -6.62 6.50 -4.09
N TYR A 105 -5.55 7.29 -4.03
CA TYR A 105 -5.43 8.54 -4.77
C TYR A 105 -5.13 8.27 -6.24
N GLU A 106 -4.08 7.57 -6.56
CA GLU A 106 -3.65 7.27 -7.93
C GLU A 106 -4.70 6.46 -8.69
N PHE A 107 -5.44 5.61 -7.99
CA PHE A 107 -6.50 4.80 -8.60
C PHE A 107 -7.60 5.65 -9.24
N GLN A 108 -7.91 6.85 -8.70
CA GLN A 108 -8.91 7.73 -9.29
C GLN A 108 -8.50 8.17 -10.70
N PHE A 109 -7.21 8.37 -10.94
CA PHE A 109 -6.66 8.69 -12.24
C PHE A 109 -6.51 7.43 -13.12
N LEU A 110 -5.94 6.37 -12.55
CA LEU A 110 -5.64 5.13 -13.27
C LEU A 110 -6.89 4.47 -13.85
N ARG A 111 -8.02 4.46 -13.14
CA ARG A 111 -9.27 3.81 -13.59
C ARG A 111 -9.86 4.40 -14.87
N SER A 112 -9.54 5.66 -15.19
CA SER A 112 -9.94 6.31 -16.42
C SER A 112 -8.99 6.03 -17.59
N VAL A 113 -7.81 5.49 -17.29
CA VAL A 113 -6.70 5.31 -18.24
C VAL A 113 -6.50 3.87 -18.64
N ILE A 114 -6.52 2.96 -17.66
CA ILE A 114 -6.33 1.52 -17.86
C ILE A 114 -7.56 0.76 -17.35
N LYS A 115 -7.86 -0.35 -18.01
CA LYS A 115 -8.98 -1.19 -17.61
C LYS A 115 -8.56 -2.11 -16.49
N PHE A 116 -9.18 -1.97 -15.33
CA PHE A 116 -9.08 -2.91 -14.23
C PHE A 116 -10.08 -4.06 -14.40
N ASP A 117 -9.74 -5.20 -13.83
CA ASP A 117 -10.65 -6.32 -13.68
C ASP A 117 -11.44 -6.09 -12.39
N ASP A 118 -12.74 -5.89 -12.49
CA ASP A 118 -13.61 -5.49 -11.39
C ASP A 118 -13.56 -6.48 -10.21
N GLU A 119 -13.49 -7.79 -10.49
CA GLU A 119 -13.37 -8.84 -9.48
C GLU A 119 -12.01 -8.81 -8.76
N SER A 120 -11.01 -8.16 -9.34
CA SER A 120 -9.66 -8.06 -8.80
C SER A 120 -9.42 -6.83 -7.95
N VAL A 121 -10.34 -5.86 -7.96
CA VAL A 121 -10.25 -4.66 -7.11
C VAL A 121 -10.67 -5.02 -5.69
N PHE A 122 -9.68 -5.15 -4.81
CA PHE A 122 -9.93 -5.46 -3.41
C PHE A 122 -9.99 -4.19 -2.57
N MET A 123 -11.21 -3.82 -2.19
CA MET A 123 -11.55 -2.61 -1.44
C MET A 123 -12.42 -3.00 -0.23
N PRO A 124 -11.84 -3.19 0.96
CA PRO A 124 -12.60 -3.64 2.14
C PRO A 124 -13.58 -2.58 2.68
N SER A 125 -13.32 -1.32 2.42
CA SER A 125 -14.22 -0.20 2.74
C SER A 125 -14.07 0.90 1.71
N GLY A 126 -15.09 1.76 1.55
CA GLY A 126 -15.07 2.84 0.57
C GLY A 126 -13.77 3.64 0.60
N ARG A 127 -13.17 3.84 -0.55
CA ARG A 127 -11.90 4.57 -0.77
C ARG A 127 -10.62 3.92 -0.21
N LYS A 128 -10.65 2.71 0.35
CA LYS A 128 -9.45 2.01 0.82
C LYS A 128 -9.10 0.86 -0.11
N ILE A 129 -8.34 1.15 -1.16
CA ILE A 129 -7.94 0.15 -2.15
C ILE A 129 -6.64 -0.50 -1.70
N LEU A 130 -6.70 -1.79 -1.39
CA LEU A 130 -5.54 -2.60 -1.02
C LEU A 130 -4.80 -3.12 -2.24
N ARG A 131 -5.56 -3.55 -3.25
CA ARG A 131 -5.03 -4.19 -4.45
C ARG A 131 -5.98 -4.00 -5.62
N ALA A 132 -5.44 -3.80 -6.81
CA ALA A 132 -6.18 -3.79 -8.07
C ALA A 132 -5.34 -4.38 -9.19
N VAL A 133 -5.92 -5.17 -10.09
CA VAL A 133 -5.20 -5.78 -11.21
C VAL A 133 -5.67 -5.18 -12.54
N ALA A 134 -4.71 -4.80 -13.36
CA ALA A 134 -4.92 -4.35 -14.73
C ALA A 134 -4.00 -5.15 -15.67
N GLY A 135 -4.56 -6.06 -16.44
CA GLY A 135 -3.78 -6.95 -17.29
C GLY A 135 -2.76 -7.76 -16.49
N LYS A 136 -1.46 -7.55 -16.74
CA LYS A 136 -0.37 -8.26 -16.05
C LYS A 136 0.28 -7.46 -14.91
N ILE A 137 -0.29 -6.31 -14.54
CA ILE A 137 0.17 -5.48 -13.42
C ILE A 137 -0.81 -5.61 -12.25
N GLU A 138 -0.28 -5.91 -11.07
CA GLU A 138 -0.99 -5.91 -9.81
C GLU A 138 -0.52 -4.74 -8.95
N PHE A 139 -1.36 -3.72 -8.84
CA PHE A 139 -1.12 -2.57 -7.95
C PHE A 139 -1.43 -2.94 -6.51
N ARG A 140 -0.54 -2.59 -5.58
CA ARG A 140 -0.68 -2.79 -4.14
C ARG A 140 -0.44 -1.49 -3.38
N CYS A 141 -1.24 -1.25 -2.36
CA CYS A 141 -1.10 -0.09 -1.50
C CYS A 141 -0.06 -0.34 -0.40
N SER A 142 1.09 0.34 -0.46
CA SER A 142 2.11 0.22 0.59
C SER A 142 1.74 0.98 1.86
N TYR A 143 0.96 2.08 1.78
CA TYR A 143 0.45 2.76 2.96
C TYR A 143 -0.42 1.84 3.84
N LEU A 144 -1.35 1.09 3.24
CA LEU A 144 -2.20 0.15 3.99
C LEU A 144 -1.44 -1.12 4.44
N GLN A 145 -0.33 -1.44 3.77
CA GLN A 145 0.58 -2.51 4.18
C GLN A 145 1.34 -2.14 5.44
N THR A 146 1.91 -0.93 5.48
CA THR A 146 2.80 -0.48 6.57
C THR A 146 2.07 0.29 7.66
N ASN A 147 0.99 0.99 7.30
CA ASN A 147 0.26 1.97 8.12
C ASN A 147 1.17 3.13 8.58
N MET A 148 2.12 3.51 7.75
CA MET A 148 3.06 4.60 7.96
C MET A 148 3.03 5.55 6.77
N SER A 149 3.33 6.84 6.98
CA SER A 149 3.67 7.75 5.88
C SER A 149 4.94 7.27 5.17
N LEU A 150 5.20 7.76 3.95
CA LEU A 150 6.41 7.38 3.22
C LEU A 150 7.67 7.82 3.97
N ASP A 151 7.64 8.99 4.58
CA ASP A 151 8.73 9.51 5.41
C ASP A 151 9.01 8.62 6.62
N GLU A 152 7.99 8.25 7.39
CA GLU A 152 8.12 7.32 8.52
C GLU A 152 8.62 5.95 8.07
N PHE A 153 8.14 5.46 6.92
CA PHE A 153 8.51 4.15 6.39
C PHE A 153 9.98 4.12 5.96
N THR A 154 10.45 5.13 5.24
CA THR A 154 11.85 5.25 4.82
C THR A 154 12.78 5.45 6.01
N HIS A 155 12.39 6.30 6.97
CA HIS A 155 13.16 6.52 8.19
C HIS A 155 13.29 5.25 9.04
N LYS A 156 12.22 4.48 9.20
CA LYS A 156 12.22 3.22 9.95
C LYS A 156 13.25 2.22 9.42
N TYR A 157 13.44 2.16 8.11
CA TYR A 157 14.38 1.23 7.48
C TYR A 157 15.74 1.85 7.12
N GLY A 158 16.03 3.05 7.63
CA GLY A 158 17.32 3.71 7.45
C GLY A 158 17.61 4.09 6.00
N VAL A 159 16.57 4.29 5.21
CA VAL A 159 16.71 4.78 3.83
C VAL A 159 16.98 6.27 3.88
N ASP A 160 18.04 6.69 3.20
CA ASP A 160 18.38 8.11 3.05
C ASP A 160 17.41 8.78 2.06
N TYR A 161 16.19 8.97 2.55
CA TYR A 161 15.12 9.68 1.87
C TYR A 161 14.89 11.00 2.62
N ALA A 162 15.51 12.06 2.12
CA ALA A 162 15.13 13.40 2.57
C ALA A 162 14.00 13.90 1.67
N LYS A 163 12.82 14.09 2.25
CA LYS A 163 11.78 14.86 1.58
C LYS A 163 12.36 16.24 1.29
N VAL A 164 12.51 16.60 0.02
CA VAL A 164 13.06 17.91 -0.37
C VAL A 164 12.11 18.96 0.17
N HIS A 165 12.56 19.70 1.18
CA HIS A 165 11.82 20.83 1.72
C HIS A 165 11.83 21.99 0.71
N GLY A 166 10.68 22.62 0.51
CA GLY A 166 10.58 23.82 -0.35
C GLY A 166 9.99 23.57 -1.74
N PHE A 167 9.47 22.37 -2.00
CA PHE A 167 8.69 22.14 -3.23
C PHE A 167 7.41 22.97 -3.18
N ASP A 168 7.24 23.83 -4.20
CA ASP A 168 6.05 24.67 -4.33
C ASP A 168 4.89 23.85 -4.91
N TYR A 169 4.02 23.37 -4.03
CA TYR A 169 2.84 22.59 -4.41
C TYR A 169 1.73 23.44 -5.07
N ASP A 170 1.75 24.76 -4.88
CA ASP A 170 0.73 25.67 -5.42
C ASP A 170 1.09 26.14 -6.85
N ALA A 171 2.32 25.92 -7.29
CA ALA A 171 2.73 26.27 -8.65
C ALA A 171 1.98 25.41 -9.67
N LEU A 172 1.35 26.08 -10.62
CA LEU A 172 0.63 25.41 -11.72
C LEU A 172 1.64 24.75 -12.68
N ARG A 173 1.59 23.42 -12.76
CA ARG A 173 2.39 22.62 -13.67
C ARG A 173 1.50 21.78 -14.58
N PHE A 174 1.83 21.75 -15.84
CA PHE A 174 1.13 20.99 -16.87
C PHE A 174 2.08 19.96 -17.52
N PRO A 175 1.58 18.99 -18.28
CA PRO A 175 2.43 18.02 -18.99
C PRO A 175 3.51 18.61 -19.88
N TRP A 176 3.38 19.85 -20.28
CA TRP A 176 4.35 20.59 -21.12
C TRP A 176 5.21 21.60 -20.35
N THR A 177 4.95 21.81 -19.05
CA THR A 177 5.79 22.69 -18.21
C THR A 177 7.16 22.06 -18.03
N PRO A 178 8.27 22.75 -18.36
CA PRO A 178 9.61 22.27 -18.06
C PRO A 178 9.76 22.03 -16.55
N LEU A 179 10.45 20.98 -16.18
CA LEU A 179 10.82 20.69 -14.79
C LEU A 179 12.30 20.99 -14.59
N THR A 180 12.64 21.59 -13.45
CA THR A 180 14.05 21.76 -13.06
C THR A 180 14.67 20.44 -12.60
N ASP A 181 15.99 20.41 -12.44
CA ASP A 181 16.67 19.22 -11.93
C ASP A 181 16.28 18.93 -10.47
N GLU A 182 16.06 19.96 -9.65
CA GLU A 182 15.60 19.83 -8.27
C GLU A 182 14.16 19.29 -8.22
N GLU A 183 13.27 19.78 -9.08
CA GLU A 183 11.90 19.24 -9.21
C GLU A 183 11.92 17.78 -9.66
N MET A 184 12.81 17.43 -10.59
CA MET A 184 12.97 16.06 -11.05
C MET A 184 13.48 15.16 -9.93
N GLU A 185 14.47 15.61 -9.16
CA GLU A 185 14.98 14.86 -8.00
C GLU A 185 13.88 14.63 -6.95
N TYR A 186 13.06 15.65 -6.66
CA TYR A 186 11.91 15.52 -5.78
C TYR A 186 10.93 14.46 -6.29
N ILE A 187 10.48 14.59 -7.53
CA ILE A 187 9.48 13.72 -8.18
C ILE A 187 9.92 12.25 -8.17
N VAL A 188 11.17 11.95 -8.52
CA VAL A 188 11.64 10.56 -8.53
C VAL A 188 12.01 10.04 -7.14
N GLY A 189 12.21 10.96 -6.19
CA GLY A 189 12.56 10.65 -4.81
C GLY A 189 11.54 9.72 -4.15
N ASP A 190 10.24 9.97 -4.35
CA ASP A 190 9.17 9.19 -3.73
C ASP A 190 9.19 7.71 -4.18
N VAL A 191 9.33 7.44 -5.46
CA VAL A 191 9.40 6.04 -5.95
C VAL A 191 10.73 5.37 -5.64
N ILE A 192 11.83 6.13 -5.56
CA ILE A 192 13.14 5.62 -5.15
C ILE A 192 13.11 5.25 -3.66
N GLY A 193 12.64 6.18 -2.80
CA GLY A 193 12.50 5.94 -1.37
C GLY A 193 11.59 4.76 -1.07
N LEU A 194 10.46 4.66 -1.77
CA LEU A 194 9.53 3.54 -1.62
C LEU A 194 10.16 2.21 -2.01
N THR A 195 10.88 2.14 -3.13
CA THR A 195 11.55 0.89 -3.54
C THR A 195 12.66 0.48 -2.57
N GLN A 196 13.44 1.43 -2.08
CA GLN A 196 14.51 1.15 -1.11
C GLN A 196 13.93 0.67 0.23
N ALA A 197 12.89 1.34 0.75
CA ALA A 197 12.25 0.95 2.01
C ALA A 197 11.59 -0.43 1.92
N LEU A 198 10.90 -0.74 0.81
CA LEU A 198 10.32 -2.07 0.57
C LEU A 198 11.39 -3.15 0.46
N ALA A 199 12.52 -2.88 -0.19
CA ALA A 199 13.64 -3.81 -0.28
C ALA A 199 14.25 -4.07 1.11
N ALA A 200 14.43 -3.03 1.91
CA ALA A 200 14.94 -3.13 3.27
C ALA A 200 13.97 -3.89 4.20
N GLU A 201 12.66 -3.62 4.10
CA GLU A 201 11.62 -4.36 4.82
C GLU A 201 11.65 -5.86 4.49
N MET A 202 11.65 -6.19 3.19
CA MET A 202 11.72 -7.58 2.75
C MET A 202 12.97 -8.29 3.26
N HIS A 203 14.11 -7.60 3.26
CA HIS A 203 15.36 -8.16 3.78
C HIS A 203 15.29 -8.38 5.30
N ALA A 204 14.77 -7.41 6.06
CA ALA A 204 14.66 -7.49 7.51
C ALA A 204 13.71 -8.61 7.97
N ASP A 205 12.58 -8.79 7.27
CA ASP A 205 11.54 -9.76 7.62
C ASP A 205 11.72 -11.14 6.95
N GLY A 206 12.74 -11.28 6.08
CA GLY A 206 12.95 -12.49 5.28
C GLY A 206 11.85 -12.73 4.25
N ASP A 207 11.19 -11.66 3.81
CA ASP A 207 10.11 -11.69 2.85
C ASP A 207 10.58 -11.57 1.40
N THR A 208 9.68 -11.94 0.51
CA THR A 208 9.76 -11.70 -0.93
C THR A 208 8.51 -10.96 -1.38
N LEU A 209 8.51 -10.40 -2.58
CA LEU A 209 7.32 -9.77 -3.16
C LEU A 209 6.08 -10.69 -3.13
N ASN A 210 6.30 -12.00 -3.17
CA ASN A 210 5.23 -13.01 -3.15
C ASN A 210 4.69 -13.27 -1.74
N THR A 211 5.45 -13.01 -0.69
CA THR A 211 5.10 -13.31 0.70
C THR A 211 4.71 -12.08 1.50
N LEU A 212 5.01 -10.87 1.00
CA LEU A 212 4.61 -9.63 1.62
C LEU A 212 3.09 -9.57 1.87
N PRO A 213 2.65 -9.36 3.10
CA PRO A 213 1.24 -9.14 3.42
C PRO A 213 0.69 -7.87 2.74
N LEU A 214 -0.62 -7.86 2.47
CA LEU A 214 -1.29 -6.69 1.89
C LEU A 214 -1.63 -5.60 2.92
N THR A 215 -1.55 -5.94 4.22
CA THR A 215 -1.92 -5.03 5.31
C THR A 215 -1.04 -5.26 6.53
N SER A 216 -0.89 -4.25 7.37
CA SER A 216 -0.17 -4.34 8.64
C SER A 216 -0.71 -5.48 9.53
N THR A 217 -2.03 -5.66 9.58
CA THR A 217 -2.64 -6.80 10.30
C THR A 217 -2.31 -8.17 9.67
N GLY A 218 -1.87 -8.20 8.42
CA GLY A 218 -1.42 -9.42 7.75
C GLY A 218 -0.16 -10.00 8.37
N TYR A 219 0.75 -9.16 8.84
CA TYR A 219 1.95 -9.55 9.58
C TYR A 219 1.58 -10.22 10.91
N VAL A 220 0.72 -9.57 11.69
CA VAL A 220 0.21 -10.11 12.96
C VAL A 220 -0.47 -11.47 12.76
N ARG A 221 -1.32 -11.60 11.72
CA ARG A 221 -1.98 -12.88 11.41
C ARG A 221 -1.00 -13.97 10.99
N ARG A 222 0.09 -13.60 10.31
CA ARG A 222 1.15 -14.55 9.92
C ARG A 222 1.88 -15.07 11.15
N GLU A 223 2.25 -14.18 12.06
CA GLU A 223 2.88 -14.54 13.33
C GLU A 223 1.96 -15.39 14.21
N LEU A 224 0.71 -14.95 14.38
CA LEU A 224 -0.29 -15.73 15.12
C LEU A 224 -0.42 -17.15 14.55
N LYS A 225 -0.51 -17.30 13.23
CA LYS A 225 -0.58 -18.62 12.60
C LYS A 225 0.67 -19.45 12.82
N ALA A 226 1.84 -18.83 12.90
CA ALA A 226 3.07 -19.54 13.18
C ALA A 226 3.07 -20.07 14.63
N ASN A 227 2.69 -19.24 15.59
CA ASN A 227 2.62 -19.59 17.00
C ASN A 227 1.50 -20.63 17.30
N MET A 228 0.40 -20.55 16.55
CA MET A 228 -0.72 -21.48 16.70
C MET A 228 -0.50 -22.87 16.07
N LYS A 229 0.61 -23.12 15.38
CA LYS A 229 0.88 -24.44 14.76
C LYS A 229 0.95 -25.57 15.77
N GLU A 230 1.31 -25.27 17.01
CA GLU A 230 1.43 -26.24 18.11
C GLU A 230 0.05 -26.59 18.72
N TYR A 231 -0.98 -25.80 18.44
CA TYR A 231 -2.32 -26.02 18.97
C TYR A 231 -3.19 -26.83 18.01
N PRO A 232 -3.86 -27.89 18.49
CA PRO A 232 -4.74 -28.69 17.65
C PRO A 232 -5.95 -27.88 17.13
N LEU A 233 -6.17 -27.89 15.82
CA LEU A 233 -7.27 -27.15 15.17
C LEU A 233 -8.65 -27.50 15.73
N TYR A 234 -8.85 -28.72 16.26
CA TYR A 234 -10.13 -29.13 16.84
C TYR A 234 -10.44 -28.39 18.15
N LEU A 235 -9.42 -28.04 18.95
CA LEU A 235 -9.60 -27.22 20.14
C LEU A 235 -10.04 -25.80 19.78
N LEU A 236 -9.38 -25.20 18.78
CA LEU A 236 -9.75 -23.89 18.30
C LEU A 236 -11.19 -23.84 17.77
N LYS A 237 -11.63 -24.88 17.07
CA LYS A 237 -13.02 -25.00 16.60
C LYS A 237 -14.03 -25.10 17.75
N LYS A 238 -13.66 -25.80 18.83
CA LYS A 238 -14.51 -25.89 20.03
C LYS A 238 -14.67 -24.55 20.77
N MET A 239 -13.66 -23.70 20.68
CA MET A 239 -13.67 -22.38 21.33
C MET A 239 -14.39 -21.31 20.50
N GLN A 240 -14.65 -21.57 19.20
CA GLN A 240 -15.40 -20.62 18.38
C GLN A 240 -16.84 -20.49 18.81
N PRO A 241 -17.38 -19.28 18.99
CA PRO A 241 -18.80 -19.09 19.28
C PRO A 241 -19.65 -19.53 18.07
N PRO A 242 -20.85 -20.05 18.27
CA PRO A 242 -21.83 -20.21 17.21
C PRO A 242 -22.13 -18.86 16.52
N LEU A 243 -22.54 -18.92 15.25
CA LEU A 243 -22.74 -17.73 14.45
C LEU A 243 -23.63 -16.67 15.11
N TYR A 244 -24.71 -17.08 15.73
CA TYR A 244 -25.64 -16.14 16.39
C TYR A 244 -25.00 -15.46 17.61
N ILE A 245 -24.20 -16.18 18.41
CA ILE A 245 -23.45 -15.59 19.53
C ILE A 245 -22.37 -14.64 18.98
N PHE A 246 -21.67 -15.03 17.91
CA PHE A 246 -20.70 -14.18 17.26
C PHE A 246 -21.31 -12.87 16.76
N GLN A 247 -22.50 -12.92 16.19
CA GLN A 247 -23.25 -11.73 15.77
C GLN A 247 -23.59 -10.83 16.97
N MET A 248 -24.10 -11.40 18.06
CA MET A 248 -24.39 -10.66 19.30
C MET A 248 -23.12 -10.01 19.87
N LEU A 249 -22.00 -10.73 19.90
CA LEU A 249 -20.72 -10.20 20.36
C LEU A 249 -20.23 -9.05 19.47
N ASN A 250 -20.39 -9.15 18.15
CA ASN A 250 -20.07 -8.06 17.23
C ASN A 250 -20.96 -6.83 17.41
N GLU A 251 -22.24 -7.02 17.71
CA GLU A 251 -23.15 -5.91 18.00
C GLU A 251 -22.81 -5.25 19.34
N ALA A 252 -22.40 -6.03 20.32
CA ALA A 252 -21.96 -5.54 21.63
C ALA A 252 -20.56 -4.89 21.59
N PHE A 253 -19.73 -5.27 20.60
CA PHE A 253 -18.39 -4.70 20.43
C PHE A 253 -18.49 -3.24 20.01
N ARG A 254 -18.22 -2.34 20.95
CA ARG A 254 -18.20 -0.89 20.73
C ARG A 254 -16.85 -0.34 21.18
N GLY A 255 -16.37 0.67 20.46
CA GLY A 255 -15.30 1.52 20.97
C GLY A 255 -15.75 2.42 22.12
N GLY A 256 -14.91 3.30 22.61
CA GLY A 256 -15.25 4.30 23.60
C GLY A 256 -16.45 5.13 23.17
N ASN A 257 -17.32 5.47 24.12
CA ASN A 257 -18.46 6.34 23.86
C ASN A 257 -17.96 7.80 23.72
N CYS A 258 -17.59 8.17 22.50
CA CYS A 258 -17.10 9.51 22.19
C CYS A 258 -18.23 10.39 21.68
N HIS A 259 -18.43 11.53 22.31
CA HIS A 259 -19.38 12.54 21.87
C HIS A 259 -18.88 13.94 22.22
N ALA A 260 -19.24 14.91 21.39
CA ALA A 260 -18.99 16.30 21.72
C ALA A 260 -19.90 16.75 22.87
N ASN A 261 -19.34 17.53 23.81
CA ASN A 261 -20.15 18.13 24.84
C ASN A 261 -21.12 19.16 24.21
N ARG A 262 -22.42 18.89 24.30
CA ARG A 262 -23.46 19.73 23.68
C ARG A 262 -23.43 21.18 24.12
N TYR A 263 -22.97 21.45 25.36
CA TYR A 263 -22.92 22.81 25.92
C TYR A 263 -21.81 23.66 25.34
N TYR A 264 -20.76 23.05 24.78
CA TYR A 264 -19.60 23.73 24.20
C TYR A 264 -19.40 23.40 22.72
N SER A 265 -20.39 22.74 22.10
CA SER A 265 -20.33 22.41 20.69
C SER A 265 -20.41 23.67 19.82
N GLY A 266 -19.34 23.98 19.09
CA GLY A 266 -19.20 25.19 18.30
C GLY A 266 -18.36 26.28 18.96
N ASP A 267 -18.01 26.14 20.24
CA ASP A 267 -17.16 27.08 20.95
C ASP A 267 -15.66 26.71 20.82
N ILE A 268 -14.82 27.73 20.86
CA ILE A 268 -13.38 27.58 20.99
C ILE A 268 -13.06 27.64 22.50
N LEU A 269 -12.58 26.51 23.03
CA LEU A 269 -12.16 26.43 24.42
C LEU A 269 -10.65 26.57 24.52
N GLU A 270 -10.21 27.50 25.37
CA GLU A 270 -8.78 27.70 25.69
C GLU A 270 -8.38 26.89 26.92
N ASN A 271 -7.07 26.62 27.07
CA ASN A 271 -6.49 25.89 28.22
C ASN A 271 -7.04 24.47 28.43
N VAL A 272 -7.34 23.75 27.34
CA VAL A 272 -7.79 22.37 27.37
C VAL A 272 -6.61 21.44 27.54
N HIS A 273 -6.67 20.55 28.54
CA HIS A 273 -5.69 19.47 28.69
C HIS A 273 -6.27 18.16 28.15
N SER A 274 -5.53 17.52 27.26
CA SER A 274 -5.87 16.19 26.76
C SER A 274 -5.02 15.14 27.46
N VAL A 275 -5.68 14.11 27.97
CA VAL A 275 -5.01 12.95 28.60
C VAL A 275 -5.48 11.70 27.88
N ASP A 276 -4.52 10.93 27.37
CA ASP A 276 -4.77 9.64 26.74
C ASP A 276 -4.05 8.51 27.47
N ARG A 277 -4.66 7.33 27.49
CA ARG A 277 -4.06 6.09 27.99
C ARG A 277 -3.47 5.33 26.81
N SER A 278 -2.14 5.35 26.69
CA SER A 278 -1.45 4.60 25.64
C SER A 278 -1.83 3.12 25.66
N SER A 279 -2.33 2.65 24.52
CA SER A 279 -2.68 1.22 24.31
C SER A 279 -3.58 0.64 25.39
N SER A 280 -4.59 1.38 25.87
CA SER A 280 -5.43 0.99 27.01
C SER A 280 -6.04 -0.40 26.85
N TYR A 281 -6.64 -0.73 25.68
CA TYR A 281 -7.22 -2.05 25.43
C TYR A 281 -6.17 -3.16 25.39
N PRO A 282 -5.07 -3.05 24.62
CA PRO A 282 -4.00 -4.04 24.64
C PRO A 282 -3.37 -4.23 26.03
N ALA A 283 -3.24 -3.15 26.82
CA ALA A 283 -2.71 -3.24 28.18
C ALA A 283 -3.61 -4.09 29.10
N VAL A 284 -4.92 -3.92 29.02
CA VAL A 284 -5.88 -4.75 29.76
C VAL A 284 -5.80 -6.21 29.28
N GLU A 285 -5.75 -6.44 27.98
CA GLU A 285 -5.61 -7.79 27.43
C GLU A 285 -4.34 -8.51 27.91
N VAL A 286 -3.23 -7.79 28.12
CA VAL A 286 -1.98 -8.39 28.61
C VAL A 286 -2.01 -8.61 30.12
N ILE A 287 -2.73 -7.77 30.89
CA ILE A 287 -2.79 -7.84 32.36
C ILE A 287 -3.78 -8.90 32.85
N GLU A 288 -4.87 -9.11 32.09
CA GLU A 288 -5.89 -10.08 32.48
C GLU A 288 -5.35 -11.53 32.38
N GLU A 289 -5.49 -12.26 33.50
CA GLU A 289 -5.04 -13.65 33.58
C GLU A 289 -6.00 -14.64 32.90
N HIS A 290 -7.27 -14.23 32.71
CA HIS A 290 -8.32 -15.09 32.21
C HIS A 290 -9.11 -14.44 31.08
N TYR A 291 -9.30 -15.20 30.00
CA TYR A 291 -10.09 -14.78 28.84
C TYR A 291 -11.33 -15.64 28.69
N PRO A 292 -12.47 -15.09 28.30
CA PRO A 292 -13.67 -15.85 28.00
C PRO A 292 -13.42 -16.72 26.76
N MET A 293 -13.41 -18.03 26.97
CA MET A 293 -13.21 -19.01 25.90
C MET A 293 -14.33 -20.05 25.96
N GLY A 294 -14.76 -20.56 24.80
CA GLY A 294 -15.85 -21.54 24.72
C GLY A 294 -15.72 -22.76 25.63
N PRO A 295 -16.77 -23.55 25.80
CA PRO A 295 -17.99 -23.53 25.00
C PRO A 295 -18.96 -22.39 25.36
N TRP A 296 -19.47 -21.74 24.33
CA TRP A 296 -20.38 -20.60 24.45
C TRP A 296 -21.81 -21.08 24.63
N LYS A 297 -22.51 -20.54 25.63
CA LYS A 297 -23.92 -20.81 25.91
C LYS A 297 -24.65 -19.49 26.05
N LEU A 298 -25.90 -19.46 25.59
CA LEU A 298 -26.82 -18.40 25.92
C LEU A 298 -27.50 -18.77 27.24
N GLU A 299 -27.38 -17.93 28.25
CA GLU A 299 -28.20 -18.03 29.45
C GLU A 299 -29.50 -17.28 29.22
N THR A 300 -30.63 -17.95 29.39
CA THR A 300 -31.98 -17.40 29.26
C THR A 300 -32.52 -16.95 30.62
#